data_5d2eb638c6d885197dcd8db07889096f
#
_entry.id   5d2eb638c6d885197dcd8db07889096f
#
_cell.length_a   1.000
_cell.length_b   1.000
_cell.length_c   1.000
_cell.angle_alpha   90.00
_cell.angle_beta   90.00
_cell.angle_gamma   90.00
#
_symmetry.space_group_name_H-M   'P 1'
#
loop_
_entity.id
_entity.type
_entity.pdbx_description
1 polymer ?
#
loop_
_entity_poly.entity_id
_entity_poly.type
_entity_poly.pdbx_seq_one_letter_code
_entity_poly.pdbx_strand_id
1 'polypeptide(L)'
;MSDTVVTAREVRKSFDDEGVLESVDLTIEDNEILLLMGPNGVGKSVLLSCLAGSARPTAGSVDVFGEPATARADTTSFLLQDALCHEKLTGRENVDFYRRLHPAFTDDWQRLVDRFSIDGDLEKRLEDYSGGMTRKLELSIAASIDVPIYLYDEPTAALDLTTIQTVHELFREQQAAGKTLVVASHRPMDADVADRIAFLATDGIVATGRPDDLLASLPPILETGTANTNALATAIEGEPYAVAGNVRGFLDEDRAGDSRDTDAGGRDAAALVADAAAATGIETDDLALVEPTYTDLFNYYTESGPDQDEEFR
;
A
#
# COMPACT_ATOMS: atom_id res chain seq x y z
N MET A 1 -21.72 13.42 -0.65
CA MET A 1 -20.61 13.58 -1.63
C MET A 1 -19.43 13.95 -0.78
N SER A 2 -18.42 13.10 -0.71
CA SER A 2 -17.16 13.48 -0.06
C SER A 2 -16.49 14.53 -0.94
N ASP A 3 -15.87 15.53 -0.31
CA ASP A 3 -15.15 16.56 -1.05
C ASP A 3 -13.73 16.05 -1.32
N THR A 4 -13.24 16.19 -2.57
CA THR A 4 -11.88 15.85 -2.94
C THR A 4 -10.91 16.84 -2.28
N VAL A 5 -9.98 16.36 -1.48
CA VAL A 5 -9.00 17.20 -0.76
C VAL A 5 -7.65 17.27 -1.47
N VAL A 6 -7.26 16.22 -2.22
CA VAL A 6 -6.04 16.22 -3.04
C VAL A 6 -6.38 15.76 -4.45
N THR A 7 -5.82 16.43 -5.44
CA THR A 7 -5.91 16.03 -6.85
C THR A 7 -4.53 16.08 -7.50
N ALA A 8 -4.06 14.93 -7.94
CA ALA A 8 -2.90 14.77 -8.81
C ALA A 8 -3.39 14.55 -10.24
N ARG A 9 -2.85 15.29 -11.22
CA ARG A 9 -3.21 15.19 -12.63
C ARG A 9 -1.98 15.07 -13.49
N GLU A 10 -1.91 13.97 -14.25
CA GLU A 10 -0.81 13.64 -15.17
C GLU A 10 0.57 13.87 -14.54
N VAL A 11 0.71 13.50 -13.25
CA VAL A 11 1.93 13.75 -12.49
C VAL A 11 3.06 12.91 -13.04
N ARG A 12 4.13 13.58 -13.50
CA ARG A 12 5.37 12.96 -13.95
C ARG A 12 6.52 13.45 -13.08
N LYS A 13 7.46 12.57 -12.79
CA LYS A 13 8.67 12.93 -12.07
C LYS A 13 9.86 12.18 -12.61
N SER A 14 10.90 12.92 -12.98
CA SER A 14 12.19 12.38 -13.36
C SER A 14 13.31 13.01 -12.53
N PHE A 15 14.41 12.28 -12.39
CA PHE A 15 15.68 12.73 -11.82
C PHE A 15 16.78 12.39 -12.82
N ASP A 16 17.61 13.36 -13.19
CA ASP A 16 18.73 13.20 -14.11
C ASP A 16 18.38 12.37 -15.38
N ASP A 17 17.23 12.70 -16.02
CA ASP A 17 16.67 12.04 -17.21
C ASP A 17 16.12 10.61 -16.99
N GLU A 18 16.13 10.08 -15.76
CA GLU A 18 15.46 8.83 -15.42
C GLU A 18 14.03 9.10 -14.93
N GLY A 19 13.03 8.59 -15.63
CA GLY A 19 11.62 8.66 -15.26
C GLY A 19 11.34 7.77 -14.05
N VAL A 20 10.68 8.33 -13.02
CA VAL A 20 10.24 7.59 -11.83
C VAL A 20 8.73 7.52 -11.75
N LEU A 21 8.04 8.58 -12.17
CA LEU A 21 6.59 8.60 -12.35
C LEU A 21 6.30 9.03 -13.78
N GLU A 22 5.57 8.19 -14.51
CA GLU A 22 5.31 8.43 -15.95
C GLU A 22 4.04 9.25 -16.20
N SER A 23 2.92 8.92 -15.57
CA SER A 23 1.68 9.69 -15.63
C SER A 23 0.73 9.22 -14.53
N VAL A 24 0.72 9.91 -13.41
CA VAL A 24 -0.12 9.52 -12.27
C VAL A 24 -1.30 10.47 -12.16
N ASP A 25 -2.50 9.90 -12.28
CA ASP A 25 -3.77 10.54 -11.95
C ASP A 25 -4.32 9.93 -10.66
N LEU A 26 -4.53 10.75 -9.63
CA LEU A 26 -5.02 10.31 -8.34
C LEU A 26 -5.85 11.41 -7.67
N THR A 27 -7.02 11.03 -7.17
CA THR A 27 -7.83 11.88 -6.29
C THR A 27 -7.89 11.27 -4.90
N ILE A 28 -7.88 12.12 -3.86
CA ILE A 28 -8.00 11.70 -2.46
C ILE A 28 -9.19 12.44 -1.88
N GLU A 29 -10.12 11.67 -1.31
CA GLU A 29 -11.35 12.18 -0.73
C GLU A 29 -11.13 12.60 0.74
N ASP A 30 -11.96 13.52 1.22
CA ASP A 30 -11.94 13.93 2.62
C ASP A 30 -12.28 12.76 3.54
N ASN A 31 -11.56 12.65 4.65
CA ASN A 31 -11.80 11.64 5.68
C ASN A 31 -11.69 10.18 5.21
N GLU A 32 -10.83 9.90 4.20
CA GLU A 32 -10.52 8.52 3.82
C GLU A 32 -9.12 8.09 4.27
N ILE A 33 -8.93 6.78 4.43
CA ILE A 33 -7.64 6.13 4.48
C ILE A 33 -7.39 5.51 3.10
N LEU A 34 -6.54 6.17 2.30
CA LEU A 34 -6.07 5.66 1.02
C LEU A 34 -4.77 4.89 1.21
N LEU A 35 -4.76 3.61 0.84
CA LEU A 35 -3.54 2.81 0.78
C LEU A 35 -2.94 2.86 -0.62
N LEU A 36 -1.74 3.40 -0.75
CA LEU A 36 -0.96 3.39 -1.98
C LEU A 36 -0.06 2.15 -1.98
N MET A 37 -0.42 1.14 -2.74
CA MET A 37 0.32 -0.10 -2.89
C MET A 37 1.17 -0.10 -4.17
N GLY A 38 2.14 -0.99 -4.22
CA GLY A 38 3.00 -1.22 -5.38
C GLY A 38 4.38 -1.75 -4.97
N PRO A 39 5.17 -2.28 -5.92
CA PRO A 39 6.49 -2.83 -5.65
C PRO A 39 7.47 -1.79 -5.14
N ASN A 40 8.59 -2.25 -4.59
CA ASN A 40 9.67 -1.35 -4.18
C ASN A 40 10.30 -0.68 -5.41
N GLY A 41 10.60 0.62 -5.29
CA GLY A 41 11.21 1.40 -6.35
C GLY A 41 10.24 1.98 -7.39
N VAL A 42 8.94 1.64 -7.36
CA VAL A 42 7.94 2.13 -8.34
C VAL A 42 7.60 3.63 -8.21
N GLY A 43 8.11 4.31 -7.17
CA GLY A 43 7.90 5.75 -7.00
C GLY A 43 6.89 6.16 -5.93
N LYS A 44 6.43 5.26 -5.05
CA LYS A 44 5.46 5.60 -3.97
C LYS A 44 5.93 6.79 -3.13
N SER A 45 7.17 6.75 -2.61
CA SER A 45 7.78 7.83 -1.82
C SER A 45 7.89 9.15 -2.60
N VAL A 46 8.17 9.04 -3.90
CA VAL A 46 8.26 10.19 -4.81
C VAL A 46 6.88 10.82 -5.02
N LEU A 47 5.84 9.99 -5.20
CA LEU A 47 4.46 10.47 -5.29
C LEU A 47 4.03 11.15 -3.99
N LEU A 48 4.26 10.52 -2.83
CA LEU A 48 3.97 11.14 -1.52
C LEU A 48 4.69 12.48 -1.35
N SER A 49 5.95 12.58 -1.79
CA SER A 49 6.71 13.85 -1.76
C SER A 49 6.08 14.93 -2.64
N CYS A 50 5.50 14.56 -3.78
CA CYS A 50 4.75 15.47 -4.64
C CYS A 50 3.42 15.90 -3.98
N LEU A 51 2.69 14.95 -3.35
CA LEU A 51 1.47 15.24 -2.61
C LEU A 51 1.71 16.17 -1.41
N ALA A 52 2.84 15.99 -0.70
CA ALA A 52 3.27 16.85 0.40
C ALA A 52 3.73 18.25 -0.06
N GLY A 53 3.91 18.48 -1.36
CA GLY A 53 4.50 19.70 -1.88
C GLY A 53 6.00 19.87 -1.59
N SER A 54 6.67 18.86 -1.01
CA SER A 54 8.11 18.84 -0.75
C SER A 54 8.94 18.59 -2.00
N ALA A 55 8.36 17.91 -3.00
CA ALA A 55 8.90 17.76 -4.35
C ALA A 55 7.95 18.35 -5.38
N ARG A 56 8.50 19.00 -6.43
CA ARG A 56 7.71 19.47 -7.56
C ARG A 56 7.69 18.39 -8.63
N PRO A 57 6.51 18.08 -9.22
CA PRO A 57 6.44 17.27 -10.43
C PRO A 57 7.30 17.89 -11.56
N THR A 58 7.84 17.04 -12.43
CA THR A 58 8.50 17.48 -13.68
C THR A 58 7.45 17.94 -14.70
N ALA A 59 6.29 17.29 -14.71
CA ALA A 59 5.11 17.70 -15.49
C ALA A 59 3.83 17.31 -14.71
N GLY A 60 2.68 17.85 -15.14
CA GLY A 60 1.42 17.70 -14.42
C GLY A 60 1.29 18.61 -13.21
N SER A 61 0.29 18.39 -12.36
CA SER A 61 0.04 19.20 -11.17
C SER A 61 -0.45 18.38 -9.99
N VAL A 62 -0.19 18.89 -8.78
CA VAL A 62 -0.79 18.41 -7.54
C VAL A 62 -1.41 19.59 -6.82
N ASP A 63 -2.71 19.50 -6.58
CA ASP A 63 -3.49 20.50 -5.86
C ASP A 63 -4.00 19.90 -4.53
N VAL A 64 -3.85 20.65 -3.43
CA VAL A 64 -4.34 20.33 -2.08
C VAL A 64 -5.35 21.40 -1.70
N PHE A 65 -6.59 21.01 -1.39
CA PHE A 65 -7.71 21.93 -1.16
C PHE A 65 -7.88 22.98 -2.29
N GLY A 66 -7.63 22.58 -3.54
CA GLY A 66 -7.75 23.41 -4.72
C GLY A 66 -6.61 24.42 -4.96
N GLU A 67 -5.54 24.36 -4.18
CA GLU A 67 -4.34 25.17 -4.35
C GLU A 67 -3.11 24.27 -4.59
N PRO A 68 -2.06 24.76 -5.28
CA PRO A 68 -0.86 23.96 -5.50
C PRO A 68 -0.29 23.40 -4.18
N ALA A 69 0.07 22.13 -4.15
CA ALA A 69 0.58 21.44 -2.94
C ALA A 69 1.76 22.20 -2.30
N THR A 70 2.64 22.81 -3.11
CA THR A 70 3.78 23.60 -2.62
C THR A 70 3.37 24.86 -1.83
N ALA A 71 2.12 25.32 -1.98
CA ALA A 71 1.56 26.44 -1.23
C ALA A 71 0.80 26.00 0.03
N ARG A 72 0.57 24.69 0.20
CA ARG A 72 -0.24 24.09 1.27
C ARG A 72 0.53 23.07 2.13
N ALA A 73 1.85 23.21 2.20
CA ALA A 73 2.68 22.34 3.02
C ALA A 73 2.34 22.38 4.54
N ASP A 74 1.65 23.44 4.98
CA ASP A 74 1.13 23.59 6.34
C ASP A 74 -0.08 22.71 6.64
N THR A 75 -0.69 22.09 5.64
CA THR A 75 -1.86 21.21 5.78
C THR A 75 -1.52 19.73 5.86
N THR A 76 -0.25 19.36 5.73
CA THR A 76 0.19 17.97 5.68
C THR A 76 1.25 17.66 6.72
N SER A 77 1.13 16.49 7.36
CA SER A 77 2.22 15.84 8.10
C SER A 77 2.76 14.69 7.25
N PHE A 78 4.07 14.66 7.03
CA PHE A 78 4.70 13.66 6.19
C PHE A 78 5.76 12.86 6.96
N LEU A 79 5.47 11.58 7.20
CA LEU A 79 6.43 10.60 7.71
C LEU A 79 7.16 9.98 6.52
N LEU A 80 8.44 10.29 6.40
CA LEU A 80 9.32 9.73 5.38
C LEU A 80 9.68 8.26 5.66
N GLN A 81 10.06 7.52 4.62
CA GLN A 81 10.60 6.17 4.77
C GLN A 81 11.96 6.21 5.49
N ASP A 82 12.83 7.13 5.09
CA ASP A 82 14.14 7.36 5.71
C ASP A 82 14.01 8.22 6.97
N ALA A 83 15.07 8.18 7.81
CA ALA A 83 15.08 8.76 9.13
C ALA A 83 14.57 10.21 9.19
N LEU A 84 13.44 10.40 9.85
CA LEU A 84 12.93 11.71 10.24
C LEU A 84 13.77 12.28 11.39
N CYS A 85 14.22 11.43 12.30
CA CYS A 85 14.88 11.80 13.54
C CYS A 85 16.42 11.83 13.43
N HIS A 86 17.05 12.69 14.21
CA HIS A 86 18.50 12.82 14.26
C HIS A 86 19.13 11.83 15.23
N GLU A 87 20.02 10.96 14.73
CA GLU A 87 20.64 9.86 15.48
C GLU A 87 21.39 10.32 16.74
N LYS A 88 22.05 11.48 16.69
CA LYS A 88 22.87 12.02 17.80
C LYS A 88 22.08 12.72 18.89
N LEU A 89 20.79 12.97 18.65
CA LEU A 89 19.88 13.53 19.65
C LEU A 89 19.20 12.39 20.42
N THR A 90 18.81 12.70 21.66
CA THR A 90 17.92 11.80 22.43
C THR A 90 16.52 11.79 21.82
N GLY A 91 15.69 10.79 22.18
CA GLY A 91 14.29 10.76 21.77
C GLY A 91 13.56 12.05 22.16
N ARG A 92 13.78 12.54 23.39
CA ARG A 92 13.19 13.79 23.88
C ARG A 92 13.67 15.02 23.11
N GLU A 93 14.95 15.10 22.81
CA GLU A 93 15.51 16.22 22.02
C GLU A 93 14.95 16.23 20.60
N ASN A 94 14.72 15.05 19.98
CA ASN A 94 14.04 14.96 18.70
C ASN A 94 12.60 15.48 18.77
N VAL A 95 11.82 15.07 19.76
CA VAL A 95 10.46 15.60 19.98
C VAL A 95 10.50 17.13 20.17
N ASP A 96 11.40 17.64 21.02
CA ASP A 96 11.54 19.07 21.26
C ASP A 96 11.97 19.86 20.02
N PHE A 97 12.77 19.25 19.14
CA PHE A 97 13.14 19.83 17.86
C PHE A 97 11.91 20.03 16.97
N TYR A 98 11.10 18.98 16.74
CA TYR A 98 9.90 19.07 15.90
C TYR A 98 8.81 19.94 16.51
N ARG A 99 8.65 19.93 17.84
CA ARG A 99 7.74 20.83 18.55
C ARG A 99 8.06 22.31 18.33
N ARG A 100 9.34 22.67 18.19
CA ARG A 100 9.76 24.06 17.87
C ARG A 100 9.63 24.39 16.39
N LEU A 101 9.76 23.37 15.54
CA LEU A 101 9.73 23.54 14.09
C LEU A 101 8.30 23.71 13.56
N HIS A 102 7.33 22.97 14.13
CA HIS A 102 5.98 22.93 13.58
C HIS A 102 4.96 23.60 14.51
N PRO A 103 4.30 24.72 14.07
CA PRO A 103 3.36 25.47 14.92
C PRO A 103 2.15 24.67 15.40
N ALA A 104 1.70 23.68 14.61
CA ALA A 104 0.56 22.80 14.95
C ALA A 104 0.98 21.55 15.74
N PHE A 105 2.22 21.49 16.26
CA PHE A 105 2.66 20.36 17.08
C PHE A 105 1.92 20.37 18.43
N THR A 106 1.34 19.22 18.81
CA THR A 106 0.55 19.05 20.04
C THR A 106 1.30 18.24 21.09
N ASP A 107 0.72 18.12 22.28
CA ASP A 107 1.26 17.28 23.36
C ASP A 107 0.87 15.80 23.25
N ASP A 108 0.19 15.39 22.17
CA ASP A 108 -0.23 14.01 21.92
C ASP A 108 0.94 13.02 21.84
N TRP A 109 2.13 13.48 21.52
CA TRP A 109 3.34 12.66 21.52
C TRP A 109 3.55 11.92 22.85
N GLN A 110 3.14 12.49 23.98
CA GLN A 110 3.29 11.86 25.31
C GLN A 110 2.44 10.59 25.39
N ARG A 111 1.19 10.67 24.95
CA ARG A 111 0.28 9.52 24.86
C ARG A 111 0.78 8.47 23.86
N LEU A 112 1.34 8.91 22.74
CA LEU A 112 1.81 8.02 21.68
C LEU A 112 3.07 7.26 22.07
N VAL A 113 4.05 7.91 22.71
CA VAL A 113 5.27 7.21 23.19
C VAL A 113 4.95 6.20 24.30
N ASP A 114 3.98 6.50 25.17
CA ASP A 114 3.48 5.56 26.17
C ASP A 114 2.79 4.36 25.48
N ARG A 115 1.87 4.63 24.53
CA ARG A 115 1.16 3.61 23.74
C ARG A 115 2.12 2.68 23.00
N PHE A 116 3.20 3.22 22.45
CA PHE A 116 4.23 2.45 21.76
C PHE A 116 5.28 1.86 22.71
N SER A 117 5.15 2.09 24.03
CA SER A 117 6.06 1.57 25.07
C SER A 117 7.53 1.97 24.85
N ILE A 118 7.77 3.24 24.51
CA ILE A 118 9.11 3.84 24.35
C ILE A 118 9.32 5.06 25.27
N ASP A 119 8.38 5.36 26.15
CA ASP A 119 8.43 6.49 27.10
C ASP A 119 9.65 6.41 28.03
N GLY A 120 10.01 5.20 28.49
CA GLY A 120 11.18 4.93 29.32
C GLY A 120 12.53 5.07 28.60
N ASP A 121 12.54 5.18 27.28
CA ASP A 121 13.74 5.23 26.46
C ASP A 121 14.05 6.65 25.94
N LEU A 122 13.21 7.64 26.19
CA LEU A 122 13.30 8.99 25.63
C LEU A 122 14.62 9.71 25.95
N GLU A 123 15.29 9.37 27.03
CA GLU A 123 16.59 9.98 27.41
C GLU A 123 17.79 9.30 26.74
N LYS A 124 17.58 8.17 26.03
CA LYS A 124 18.62 7.52 25.23
C LYS A 124 18.79 8.26 23.89
N ARG A 125 20.00 8.20 23.33
CA ARG A 125 20.24 8.69 21.96
C ARG A 125 19.61 7.77 20.94
N LEU A 126 19.21 8.33 19.81
CA LEU A 126 18.58 7.55 18.76
C LEU A 126 19.53 6.51 18.13
N GLU A 127 20.84 6.77 18.12
CA GLU A 127 21.85 5.78 17.70
C GLU A 127 21.83 4.47 18.54
N ASP A 128 21.25 4.53 19.76
CA ASP A 128 21.07 3.38 20.66
C ASP A 128 19.67 2.72 20.52
N TYR A 129 18.79 3.24 19.65
CA TYR A 129 17.46 2.69 19.40
C TYR A 129 17.55 1.53 18.41
N SER A 130 16.64 0.54 18.54
CA SER A 130 16.38 -0.38 17.44
C SER A 130 15.59 0.32 16.33
N GLY A 131 15.64 -0.19 15.09
CA GLY A 131 14.87 0.35 13.99
C GLY A 131 13.37 0.50 14.31
N GLY A 132 12.78 -0.50 15.00
CA GLY A 132 11.40 -0.43 15.46
C GLY A 132 11.15 0.66 16.51
N MET A 133 12.07 0.91 17.43
CA MET A 133 11.96 2.02 18.40
C MET A 133 12.04 3.38 17.70
N THR A 134 12.97 3.51 16.76
CA THR A 134 13.08 4.73 15.92
C THR A 134 11.77 4.99 15.20
N ARG A 135 11.21 3.98 14.54
CA ARG A 135 9.94 4.10 13.79
C ARG A 135 8.76 4.50 14.69
N LYS A 136 8.67 3.93 15.89
CA LYS A 136 7.67 4.29 16.91
C LYS A 136 7.77 5.76 17.33
N LEU A 137 8.99 6.27 17.53
CA LEU A 137 9.21 7.69 17.86
C LEU A 137 8.83 8.61 16.69
N GLU A 138 9.24 8.27 15.47
CA GLU A 138 8.91 9.01 14.26
C GLU A 138 7.40 9.09 14.00
N LEU A 139 6.69 7.95 14.16
CA LEU A 139 5.23 7.91 14.14
C LEU A 139 4.62 8.81 15.21
N SER A 140 5.16 8.77 16.45
CA SER A 140 4.68 9.61 17.54
C SER A 140 4.85 11.09 17.23
N ILE A 141 5.95 11.48 16.63
CA ILE A 141 6.23 12.87 16.21
C ILE A 141 5.29 13.29 15.08
N ALA A 142 5.22 12.50 13.98
CA ALA A 142 4.42 12.83 12.81
C ALA A 142 2.91 12.91 13.14
N ALA A 143 2.41 11.97 13.94
CA ALA A 143 1.01 11.93 14.36
C ALA A 143 0.63 13.02 15.37
N SER A 144 1.62 13.70 15.99
CA SER A 144 1.38 14.79 16.94
C SER A 144 1.27 16.17 16.29
N ILE A 145 1.39 16.25 14.98
CA ILE A 145 1.15 17.49 14.23
C ILE A 145 -0.32 17.54 13.86
N ASP A 146 -1.10 18.49 14.37
CA ASP A 146 -2.53 18.59 14.11
C ASP A 146 -2.80 19.26 12.75
N VAL A 147 -2.91 18.44 11.72
CA VAL A 147 -3.16 18.84 10.32
C VAL A 147 -4.30 18.02 9.73
N PRO A 148 -4.93 18.46 8.64
CA PRO A 148 -6.00 17.69 7.99
C PRO A 148 -5.52 16.44 7.25
N ILE A 149 -4.28 16.43 6.72
CA ILE A 149 -3.79 15.33 5.87
C ILE A 149 -2.51 14.73 6.47
N TYR A 150 -2.47 13.41 6.55
CA TYR A 150 -1.28 12.66 6.95
C TYR A 150 -0.80 11.78 5.80
N LEU A 151 0.48 11.89 5.50
CA LEU A 151 1.17 11.06 4.52
C LEU A 151 2.17 10.18 5.24
N TYR A 152 1.99 8.86 5.15
CA TYR A 152 2.82 7.88 5.84
C TYR A 152 3.52 6.98 4.82
N ASP A 153 4.85 7.07 4.76
CA ASP A 153 5.66 6.23 3.89
C ASP A 153 6.23 5.05 4.66
N GLU A 154 5.76 3.84 4.32
CA GLU A 154 6.13 2.57 4.96
C GLU A 154 6.03 2.61 6.51
N PRO A 155 4.92 3.09 7.10
CA PRO A 155 4.82 3.36 8.54
C PRO A 155 4.99 2.11 9.41
N THR A 156 4.66 0.95 8.88
CA THR A 156 4.71 -0.36 9.57
C THR A 156 6.04 -1.10 9.37
N ALA A 157 7.01 -0.52 8.64
CA ALA A 157 8.31 -1.13 8.41
C ALA A 157 9.07 -1.36 9.74
N ALA A 158 9.75 -2.50 9.86
CA ALA A 158 10.52 -2.93 11.03
C ALA A 158 9.72 -3.06 12.35
N LEU A 159 8.38 -3.08 12.29
CA LEU A 159 7.51 -3.28 13.44
C LEU A 159 7.03 -4.73 13.54
N ASP A 160 6.81 -5.18 14.78
CA ASP A 160 6.15 -6.46 15.06
C ASP A 160 4.63 -6.37 14.86
N LEU A 161 3.96 -7.53 14.75
CA LEU A 161 2.53 -7.60 14.47
C LEU A 161 1.65 -6.84 15.48
N THR A 162 2.00 -6.89 16.75
CA THR A 162 1.25 -6.18 17.80
C THR A 162 1.37 -4.66 17.64
N THR A 163 2.57 -4.20 17.34
CA THR A 163 2.82 -2.77 17.08
C THR A 163 2.12 -2.30 15.80
N ILE A 164 2.07 -3.14 14.74
CA ILE A 164 1.32 -2.84 13.50
C ILE A 164 -0.17 -2.64 13.81
N GLN A 165 -0.77 -3.51 14.61
CA GLN A 165 -2.17 -3.33 15.05
C GLN A 165 -2.38 -2.01 15.77
N THR A 166 -1.44 -1.62 16.65
CA THR A 166 -1.47 -0.32 17.34
C THR A 166 -1.39 0.86 16.35
N VAL A 167 -0.61 0.74 15.28
CA VAL A 167 -0.53 1.75 14.21
C VAL A 167 -1.85 1.82 13.43
N HIS A 168 -2.44 0.67 13.08
CA HIS A 168 -3.75 0.63 12.41
C HIS A 168 -4.86 1.25 13.26
N GLU A 169 -4.85 1.01 14.58
CA GLU A 169 -5.78 1.68 15.49
C GLU A 169 -5.56 3.20 15.51
N LEU A 170 -4.30 3.67 15.52
CA LEU A 170 -3.98 5.10 15.42
C LEU A 170 -4.55 5.72 14.13
N PHE A 171 -4.43 5.04 13.00
CA PHE A 171 -4.98 5.53 11.73
C PHE A 171 -6.49 5.65 11.78
N ARG A 172 -7.19 4.65 12.35
CA ARG A 172 -8.65 4.72 12.54
C ARG A 172 -9.07 5.83 13.50
N GLU A 173 -8.28 6.08 14.57
CA GLU A 173 -8.52 7.20 15.49
C GLU A 173 -8.38 8.55 14.77
N GLN A 174 -7.34 8.71 13.95
CA GLN A 174 -7.14 9.93 13.15
C GLN A 174 -8.29 10.13 12.15
N GLN A 175 -8.68 9.09 11.43
CA GLN A 175 -9.84 9.15 10.53
C GLN A 175 -11.13 9.49 11.29
N ALA A 176 -11.40 8.87 12.43
CA ALA A 176 -12.56 9.18 13.26
C ALA A 176 -12.55 10.64 13.77
N ALA A 177 -11.37 11.26 13.84
CA ALA A 177 -11.20 12.69 14.15
C ALA A 177 -11.34 13.60 12.91
N GLY A 178 -11.74 13.06 11.76
CA GLY A 178 -11.94 13.81 10.51
C GLY A 178 -10.65 14.06 9.73
N LYS A 179 -9.62 13.22 9.91
CA LYS A 179 -8.35 13.35 9.18
C LYS A 179 -8.34 12.46 7.95
N THR A 180 -7.67 12.91 6.91
CA THR A 180 -7.41 12.14 5.69
C THR A 180 -6.00 11.54 5.76
N LEU A 181 -5.86 10.27 5.42
CA LEU A 181 -4.59 9.56 5.48
C LEU A 181 -4.24 8.97 4.11
N VAL A 182 -2.98 9.12 3.70
CA VAL A 182 -2.40 8.38 2.58
C VAL A 182 -1.24 7.56 3.10
N VAL A 183 -1.37 6.25 3.02
CA VAL A 183 -0.39 5.30 3.54
C VAL A 183 0.25 4.58 2.36
N ALA A 184 1.54 4.79 2.11
CA ALA A 184 2.27 3.96 1.16
C ALA A 184 2.79 2.71 1.86
N SER A 185 2.51 1.56 1.29
CA SER A 185 3.00 0.28 1.79
C SER A 185 3.12 -0.75 0.66
N HIS A 186 4.01 -1.72 0.86
CA HIS A 186 4.08 -2.95 0.06
C HIS A 186 3.56 -4.18 0.83
N ARG A 187 2.99 -3.97 2.02
CA ARG A 187 2.54 -5.05 2.92
C ARG A 187 1.04 -5.29 2.75
N PRO A 188 0.62 -6.51 2.35
CA PRO A 188 -0.79 -6.83 2.17
C PRO A 188 -1.66 -6.59 3.41
N MET A 189 -1.09 -6.79 4.62
CA MET A 189 -1.82 -6.61 5.88
C MET A 189 -2.24 -5.16 6.18
N ASP A 190 -1.60 -4.17 5.55
CA ASP A 190 -2.00 -2.77 5.71
C ASP A 190 -3.32 -2.46 4.98
N ALA A 191 -3.79 -3.36 4.10
CA ALA A 191 -5.09 -3.25 3.44
C ALA A 191 -6.29 -3.35 4.41
N ASP A 192 -6.12 -3.99 5.57
CA ASP A 192 -7.18 -4.14 6.58
C ASP A 192 -7.70 -2.80 7.14
N VAL A 193 -6.92 -1.73 7.02
CA VAL A 193 -7.29 -0.42 7.56
C VAL A 193 -7.77 0.55 6.49
N ALA A 194 -7.61 0.21 5.22
CA ALA A 194 -7.88 1.11 4.09
C ALA A 194 -9.37 1.15 3.71
N ASP A 195 -9.87 2.34 3.39
CA ASP A 195 -11.17 2.50 2.73
C ASP A 195 -11.05 2.27 1.22
N ARG A 196 -9.90 2.64 0.67
CA ARG A 196 -9.59 2.52 -0.75
C ARG A 196 -8.11 2.18 -0.94
N ILE A 197 -7.84 1.35 -1.93
CA ILE A 197 -6.48 1.01 -2.36
C ILE A 197 -6.25 1.62 -3.75
N ALA A 198 -5.04 2.13 -3.99
CA ALA A 198 -4.54 2.50 -5.30
C ALA A 198 -3.23 1.74 -5.56
N PHE A 199 -3.17 0.97 -6.64
CA PHE A 199 -1.96 0.25 -7.04
C PHE A 199 -1.15 1.10 -8.01
N LEU A 200 0.07 1.46 -7.59
CA LEU A 200 1.05 2.16 -8.41
C LEU A 200 1.97 1.15 -9.07
N ALA A 201 2.01 1.17 -10.39
CA ALA A 201 2.96 0.46 -11.24
C ALA A 201 3.84 1.46 -12.00
N THR A 202 4.71 0.96 -12.87
CA THR A 202 5.64 1.80 -13.65
C THR A 202 4.92 2.85 -14.49
N ASP A 203 3.77 2.49 -15.07
CA ASP A 203 3.02 3.36 -16.00
C ASP A 203 1.97 4.24 -15.31
N GLY A 204 1.87 4.19 -13.98
CA GLY A 204 0.93 4.99 -13.20
C GLY A 204 0.05 4.16 -12.26
N ILE A 205 -1.17 4.64 -11.97
CA ILE A 205 -2.15 3.90 -11.17
C ILE A 205 -2.88 2.90 -12.08
N VAL A 206 -2.63 1.61 -11.84
CA VAL A 206 -3.21 0.51 -12.65
C VAL A 206 -4.54 0.01 -12.11
N ALA A 207 -4.80 0.19 -10.82
CA ALA A 207 -6.08 -0.16 -10.22
C ALA A 207 -6.37 0.74 -9.03
N THR A 208 -7.65 1.05 -8.83
CA THR A 208 -8.11 1.74 -7.62
C THR A 208 -9.52 1.30 -7.29
N GLY A 209 -9.78 1.06 -6.00
CA GLY A 209 -11.09 0.61 -5.55
C GLY A 209 -11.14 0.31 -4.06
N ARG A 210 -12.33 -0.06 -3.57
CA ARG A 210 -12.46 -0.58 -2.21
C ARG A 210 -11.74 -1.95 -2.13
N PRO A 211 -11.15 -2.29 -0.98
CA PRO A 211 -10.46 -3.57 -0.82
C PRO A 211 -11.31 -4.78 -1.24
N ASP A 212 -12.57 -4.86 -0.78
CA ASP A 212 -13.48 -5.98 -1.09
C ASP A 212 -13.83 -6.04 -2.58
N ASP A 213 -14.03 -4.89 -3.23
CA ASP A 213 -14.38 -4.83 -4.66
C ASP A 213 -13.18 -5.29 -5.52
N LEU A 214 -11.97 -4.89 -5.14
CA LEU A 214 -10.73 -5.32 -5.80
C LEU A 214 -10.49 -6.83 -5.63
N LEU A 215 -10.70 -7.37 -4.41
CA LEU A 215 -10.61 -8.82 -4.18
C LEU A 215 -11.62 -9.59 -5.02
N ALA A 216 -12.85 -9.09 -5.10
CA ALA A 216 -13.91 -9.73 -5.88
C ALA A 216 -13.68 -9.67 -7.41
N SER A 217 -12.83 -8.75 -7.87
CA SER A 217 -12.48 -8.60 -9.29
C SER A 217 -11.35 -9.52 -9.75
N LEU A 218 -10.66 -10.20 -8.82
CA LEU A 218 -9.57 -11.10 -9.18
C LEU A 218 -10.09 -12.36 -9.91
N PRO A 219 -9.32 -12.89 -10.87
CA PRO A 219 -9.59 -14.21 -11.44
C PRO A 219 -9.62 -15.29 -10.35
N PRO A 220 -10.29 -16.42 -10.61
CA PRO A 220 -10.24 -17.56 -9.69
C PRO A 220 -8.79 -18.00 -9.40
N ILE A 221 -8.50 -18.36 -8.15
CA ILE A 221 -7.15 -18.68 -7.70
C ILE A 221 -7.04 -20.18 -7.45
N LEU A 222 -6.10 -20.81 -8.14
CA LEU A 222 -5.71 -22.18 -7.90
C LEU A 222 -4.60 -22.27 -6.85
N GLU A 223 -4.71 -23.22 -5.93
CA GLU A 223 -3.71 -23.54 -4.93
C GLU A 223 -3.32 -25.01 -4.99
N THR A 224 -2.02 -25.31 -4.91
CA THR A 224 -1.48 -26.68 -4.85
C THR A 224 -0.20 -26.72 -4.01
N GLY A 225 0.30 -27.94 -3.72
CA GLY A 225 1.59 -28.11 -3.05
C GLY A 225 2.77 -27.73 -3.95
N THR A 226 3.88 -27.33 -3.31
CA THR A 226 5.11 -26.84 -4.00
C THR A 226 5.72 -27.83 -5.00
N ALA A 227 5.45 -29.15 -4.85
CA ALA A 227 5.90 -30.15 -5.81
C ALA A 227 5.28 -29.98 -7.21
N ASN A 228 4.13 -29.31 -7.31
CA ASN A 228 3.35 -29.15 -8.53
C ASN A 228 3.56 -27.77 -9.21
N THR A 229 4.51 -26.95 -8.75
CA THR A 229 4.71 -25.57 -9.25
C THR A 229 4.79 -25.49 -10.78
N ASN A 230 5.62 -26.35 -11.40
CA ASN A 230 5.80 -26.33 -12.86
C ASN A 230 4.54 -26.81 -13.62
N ALA A 231 3.78 -27.70 -13.03
CA ALA A 231 2.53 -28.18 -13.62
C ALA A 231 1.46 -27.08 -13.54
N LEU A 232 1.33 -26.40 -12.40
CA LEU A 232 0.38 -25.31 -12.19
C LEU A 232 0.57 -24.19 -13.22
N ALA A 233 1.82 -23.85 -13.59
CA ALA A 233 2.14 -22.83 -14.58
C ALA A 233 1.52 -23.02 -15.96
N THR A 234 1.00 -24.22 -16.27
CA THR A 234 0.35 -24.51 -17.55
C THR A 234 -1.12 -24.09 -17.61
N ALA A 235 -1.76 -23.82 -16.46
CA ALA A 235 -3.18 -23.47 -16.35
C ALA A 235 -3.45 -22.09 -15.74
N ILE A 236 -2.40 -21.31 -15.51
CA ILE A 236 -2.50 -19.98 -14.87
C ILE A 236 -2.01 -18.88 -15.81
N GLU A 237 -2.47 -17.66 -15.52
CA GLU A 237 -1.91 -16.44 -16.07
C GLU A 237 -0.69 -16.00 -15.21
N GLY A 238 0.35 -15.51 -15.86
CA GLY A 238 1.57 -15.06 -15.17
C GLY A 238 2.37 -16.20 -14.54
N GLU A 239 3.11 -15.90 -13.48
CA GLU A 239 3.97 -16.84 -12.77
C GLU A 239 3.33 -17.34 -11.46
N PRO A 240 3.55 -18.62 -11.07
CA PRO A 240 3.08 -19.12 -9.79
C PRO A 240 3.86 -18.51 -8.65
N TYR A 241 3.19 -18.18 -7.54
CA TYR A 241 3.77 -17.55 -6.36
C TYR A 241 3.51 -18.36 -5.08
N ALA A 242 4.42 -18.23 -4.11
CA ALA A 242 4.35 -18.99 -2.86
C ALA A 242 3.51 -18.28 -1.79
N VAL A 243 2.57 -18.99 -1.16
CA VAL A 243 1.77 -18.51 -0.04
C VAL A 243 1.67 -19.60 1.03
N ALA A 244 2.14 -19.33 2.25
CA ALA A 244 1.99 -20.19 3.43
C ALA A 244 2.45 -21.66 3.24
N GLY A 245 3.45 -21.88 2.38
CA GLY A 245 4.00 -23.22 2.10
C GLY A 245 3.33 -23.95 0.92
N ASN A 246 2.32 -23.35 0.31
CA ASN A 246 1.70 -23.77 -0.93
C ASN A 246 2.11 -22.86 -2.08
N VAL A 247 1.67 -23.18 -3.29
CA VAL A 247 1.84 -22.38 -4.50
C VAL A 247 0.47 -22.03 -5.06
N ARG A 248 0.30 -20.77 -5.42
CA ARG A 248 -0.92 -20.22 -6.02
C ARG A 248 -0.64 -19.66 -7.40
N GLY A 249 -1.72 -19.50 -8.18
CA GLY A 249 -1.72 -18.80 -9.45
C GLY A 249 -3.13 -18.44 -9.89
N PHE A 250 -3.24 -17.41 -10.71
CA PHE A 250 -4.52 -16.94 -11.25
C PHE A 250 -4.93 -17.84 -12.42
N LEU A 251 -6.13 -18.40 -12.35
CA LEU A 251 -6.63 -19.33 -13.39
C LEU A 251 -6.77 -18.59 -14.72
N ASP A 252 -6.10 -19.10 -15.74
CA ASP A 252 -6.31 -18.71 -17.13
C ASP A 252 -7.54 -19.47 -17.68
N GLU A 253 -8.69 -18.79 -17.75
CA GLU A 253 -9.94 -19.40 -18.20
C GLU A 253 -9.87 -19.87 -19.66
N ASP A 254 -9.04 -19.28 -20.50
CA ASP A 254 -8.86 -19.67 -21.90
C ASP A 254 -8.02 -20.95 -22.02
N ARG A 255 -7.05 -21.18 -21.12
CA ARG A 255 -6.22 -22.38 -21.07
C ARG A 255 -6.86 -23.55 -20.35
N ALA A 256 -7.76 -23.28 -19.42
CA ALA A 256 -8.42 -24.30 -18.57
C ALA A 256 -9.56 -25.05 -19.26
N GLY A 257 -9.85 -24.81 -20.56
CA GLY A 257 -10.77 -25.61 -21.35
C GLY A 257 -11.76 -24.84 -22.20
N ASP A 258 -11.72 -25.09 -23.51
CA ASP A 258 -12.65 -24.58 -24.54
C ASP A 258 -14.03 -25.23 -24.38
N SER A 259 -14.84 -24.74 -23.46
CA SER A 259 -16.29 -25.02 -23.45
C SER A 259 -17.05 -23.70 -23.54
N ARG A 260 -17.19 -23.24 -24.80
CA ARG A 260 -17.94 -22.03 -25.20
C ARG A 260 -19.45 -22.21 -25.11
N ASP A 261 -19.95 -22.87 -24.09
CA ASP A 261 -21.40 -23.04 -23.90
C ASP A 261 -21.76 -22.89 -22.44
N THR A 262 -21.86 -21.65 -21.96
CA THR A 262 -22.71 -21.34 -20.79
C THR A 262 -23.13 -19.87 -20.78
N ASP A 263 -24.46 -19.70 -20.82
CA ASP A 263 -25.23 -18.55 -20.36
C ASP A 263 -24.67 -18.00 -19.00
N ALA A 264 -24.73 -16.68 -18.78
CA ALA A 264 -24.16 -15.93 -17.67
C ALA A 264 -24.64 -16.37 -16.25
N GLY A 265 -24.15 -17.50 -15.79
CA GLY A 265 -24.32 -18.02 -14.43
C GLY A 265 -23.05 -18.79 -14.07
N GLY A 266 -22.29 -18.29 -13.07
CA GLY A 266 -20.94 -18.72 -12.71
C GLY A 266 -20.70 -20.24 -12.84
N ARG A 267 -19.55 -20.60 -13.40
CA ARG A 267 -19.10 -22.01 -13.48
C ARG A 267 -19.02 -22.59 -12.07
N ASP A 268 -19.42 -23.85 -11.91
CA ASP A 268 -19.27 -24.58 -10.66
C ASP A 268 -17.78 -24.72 -10.33
N ALA A 269 -17.37 -24.33 -9.09
CA ALA A 269 -15.99 -24.42 -8.62
C ALA A 269 -15.37 -25.82 -8.84
N ALA A 270 -16.18 -26.89 -8.72
CA ALA A 270 -15.74 -28.26 -8.96
C ALA A 270 -15.40 -28.52 -10.43
N ALA A 271 -16.09 -27.86 -11.35
CA ALA A 271 -15.81 -27.97 -12.79
C ALA A 271 -14.50 -27.24 -13.15
N LEU A 272 -14.26 -26.04 -12.59
CA LEU A 272 -13.00 -25.30 -12.79
C LEU A 272 -11.80 -26.10 -12.29
N VAL A 273 -11.90 -26.71 -11.11
CA VAL A 273 -10.82 -27.55 -10.55
C VAL A 273 -10.59 -28.79 -11.44
N ALA A 274 -11.65 -29.43 -11.93
CA ALA A 274 -11.53 -30.60 -12.80
C ALA A 274 -10.86 -30.25 -14.14
N ASP A 275 -11.25 -29.14 -14.76
CA ASP A 275 -10.67 -28.65 -16.02
C ASP A 275 -9.17 -28.29 -15.82
N ALA A 276 -8.85 -27.58 -14.76
CA ALA A 276 -7.47 -27.25 -14.40
C ALA A 276 -6.62 -28.50 -14.08
N ALA A 277 -7.18 -29.50 -13.40
CA ALA A 277 -6.52 -30.77 -13.13
C ALA A 277 -6.20 -31.53 -14.42
N ALA A 278 -7.14 -31.52 -15.38
CA ALA A 278 -6.94 -32.14 -16.70
C ALA A 278 -5.85 -31.42 -17.52
N ALA A 279 -5.79 -30.09 -17.45
CA ALA A 279 -4.80 -29.28 -18.15
C ALA A 279 -3.39 -29.40 -17.56
N THR A 280 -3.28 -29.49 -16.24
CA THR A 280 -2.00 -29.53 -15.51
C THR A 280 -1.45 -30.94 -15.30
N GLY A 281 -2.33 -31.95 -15.31
CA GLY A 281 -2.02 -33.32 -14.91
C GLY A 281 -1.84 -33.50 -13.39
N ILE A 282 -2.23 -32.51 -12.59
CA ILE A 282 -2.27 -32.57 -11.11
C ILE A 282 -3.53 -33.36 -10.72
N GLU A 283 -3.41 -34.23 -9.69
CA GLU A 283 -4.59 -34.92 -9.17
C GLU A 283 -5.60 -33.92 -8.59
N THR A 284 -6.90 -34.14 -8.82
CA THR A 284 -7.95 -33.19 -8.37
C THR A 284 -7.93 -32.97 -6.86
N ASP A 285 -7.52 -33.97 -6.08
CA ASP A 285 -7.40 -33.90 -4.62
C ASP A 285 -6.21 -33.02 -4.17
N ASP A 286 -5.22 -32.77 -5.04
CA ASP A 286 -4.05 -31.93 -4.79
C ASP A 286 -4.20 -30.50 -5.32
N LEU A 287 -5.35 -30.17 -5.92
CA LEU A 287 -5.66 -28.87 -6.50
C LEU A 287 -6.91 -28.29 -5.85
N ALA A 288 -6.84 -27.05 -5.38
CA ALA A 288 -7.97 -26.38 -4.76
C ALA A 288 -8.20 -24.99 -5.38
N LEU A 289 -9.47 -24.60 -5.47
CA LEU A 289 -9.87 -23.23 -5.70
C LEU A 289 -9.97 -22.54 -4.33
N VAL A 290 -9.27 -21.41 -4.17
CA VAL A 290 -9.21 -20.72 -2.89
C VAL A 290 -9.75 -19.30 -3.00
N GLU A 291 -10.24 -18.76 -1.89
CA GLU A 291 -10.67 -17.37 -1.84
C GLU A 291 -9.48 -16.42 -1.92
N PRO A 292 -9.62 -15.29 -2.65
CA PRO A 292 -8.58 -14.29 -2.77
C PRO A 292 -8.23 -13.67 -1.41
N THR A 293 -6.95 -13.38 -1.24
CA THR A 293 -6.42 -12.63 -0.10
C THR A 293 -5.73 -11.35 -0.58
N TYR A 294 -5.39 -10.45 0.32
CA TYR A 294 -4.62 -9.25 -0.03
C TYR A 294 -3.22 -9.56 -0.57
N THR A 295 -2.65 -10.72 -0.24
CA THR A 295 -1.40 -11.19 -0.86
C THR A 295 -1.61 -11.50 -2.34
N ASP A 296 -2.73 -12.13 -2.68
CA ASP A 296 -3.07 -12.44 -4.07
C ASP A 296 -3.36 -11.14 -4.85
N LEU A 297 -4.09 -10.20 -4.24
CA LEU A 297 -4.36 -8.90 -4.82
C LEU A 297 -3.06 -8.13 -5.12
N PHE A 298 -2.09 -8.13 -4.19
CA PHE A 298 -0.79 -7.53 -4.39
C PHE A 298 -0.04 -8.18 -5.57
N ASN A 299 0.05 -9.51 -5.60
CA ASN A 299 0.74 -10.23 -6.66
C ASN A 299 0.10 -10.00 -8.03
N TYR A 300 -1.25 -9.95 -8.11
CA TYR A 300 -1.95 -9.71 -9.36
C TYR A 300 -1.57 -8.37 -10.00
N TYR A 301 -1.55 -7.30 -9.22
CA TYR A 301 -1.26 -5.96 -9.75
C TYR A 301 0.24 -5.59 -9.78
N THR A 302 1.13 -6.41 -9.20
CA THR A 302 2.55 -6.03 -9.09
C THR A 302 3.55 -7.02 -9.65
N GLU A 303 3.30 -8.35 -9.55
CA GLU A 303 4.34 -9.35 -9.87
C GLU A 303 3.88 -10.46 -10.81
N SER A 304 2.63 -10.88 -10.75
CA SER A 304 2.14 -12.09 -11.42
C SER A 304 0.92 -11.87 -12.31
N GLY A 305 0.45 -10.62 -12.42
CA GLY A 305 -0.72 -10.28 -13.24
C GLY A 305 -0.43 -10.35 -14.74
N PRO A 306 -1.48 -10.37 -15.57
CA PRO A 306 -1.35 -10.42 -17.02
C PRO A 306 -0.45 -9.30 -17.53
N ASP A 307 0.37 -9.60 -18.54
CA ASP A 307 1.17 -8.60 -19.25
C ASP A 307 0.26 -7.44 -19.69
N GLN A 308 0.49 -6.25 -19.13
CA GLN A 308 -0.31 -5.05 -19.42
C GLN A 308 -0.19 -4.55 -20.88
N ASP A 309 0.57 -5.27 -21.71
CA ASP A 309 0.85 -4.88 -23.11
C ASP A 309 -0.28 -5.20 -24.11
N GLU A 310 -1.35 -5.91 -23.74
CA GLU A 310 -2.39 -6.34 -24.71
C GLU A 310 -3.69 -5.50 -24.72
N GLU A 311 -4.00 -4.67 -23.74
CA GLU A 311 -5.28 -3.91 -23.71
C GLU A 311 -5.25 -2.50 -24.33
N PHE A 312 -4.11 -2.02 -24.85
CA PHE A 312 -4.00 -0.73 -25.53
C PHE A 312 -3.41 -0.82 -26.95
N ARG A 313 -3.96 -1.73 -27.77
CA ARG A 313 -3.77 -1.66 -29.24
C ARG A 313 -5.09 -1.54 -29.98
#